data_0d0cacbbefc7908c7547c37b88ab36f4
#
_entry.id   0d0cacbbefc7908c7547c37b88ab36f4
#
_cell.length_a   1.000
_cell.length_b   1.000
_cell.length_c   1.000
_cell.angle_alpha   90.00
_cell.angle_beta   90.00
_cell.angle_gamma   90.00
#
_symmetry.space_group_name_H-M   'P 1'
#
loop_
_entity.id
_entity.type
_entity.pdbx_description
1 polymer ?
#
loop_
_entity_poly.entity_id
_entity_poly.type
_entity_poly.pdbx_seq_one_letter_code
_entity_poly.pdbx_strand_id
1 'polypeptide(L)'
;LEAILDWRRRVDDGLAHLLEGQSQRPTAVAGDLEALVELGLQHEQQHQELLLMDLLDGFSRSPYEPTYRPAAAGPEADFGAAWRTSGPRDRPGWLEHPGGLVAIGHGGEGLHLDEFQFDNEAPRHRVWLEPFAIADQLVTNAEFAAFQADGGYQRPDLWMSEGWAICQARQWQGPCYWREDDEFTLAGRQPRQGHAPVRHLSWFEADAYARWCGKRLASEAEWEVACERFGPDLGQAFGVLWQWTGSPYSPYPGFRPAPGAVGEYNGKFMCSQFVLRGSGYMTPKCHSGPQRRTYRNFFPPASRWMASGIRLAQQGSQP
;
A
#
# COMPACT_ATOMS: atom_id res chain seq x y z
N LEU A 1 28.91 8.59 14.11
CA LEU A 1 27.55 9.09 14.28
C LEU A 1 27.53 10.62 14.36
N GLU A 2 28.32 11.26 15.22
CA GLU A 2 28.34 12.73 15.38
C GLU A 2 28.57 13.48 14.08
N ALA A 3 29.55 13.07 13.25
CA ALA A 3 29.81 13.68 11.97
C ALA A 3 28.59 13.60 11.00
N ILE A 4 27.83 12.52 11.04
CA ILE A 4 26.60 12.36 10.23
C ILE A 4 25.52 13.31 10.73
N LEU A 5 25.32 13.38 12.04
CA LEU A 5 24.34 14.29 12.65
C LEU A 5 24.69 15.76 12.41
N ASP A 6 25.97 16.08 12.42
CA ASP A 6 26.46 17.42 12.13
C ASP A 6 26.28 17.81 10.66
N TRP A 7 26.54 16.85 9.75
CA TRP A 7 26.24 17.03 8.32
C TRP A 7 24.74 17.25 8.09
N ARG A 8 23.88 16.46 8.75
CA ARG A 8 22.42 16.60 8.65
C ARG A 8 21.97 17.98 9.11
N ARG A 9 22.43 18.45 10.29
CA ARG A 9 22.10 19.82 10.76
C ARG A 9 22.45 20.88 9.74
N ARG A 10 23.64 20.81 9.14
CA ARG A 10 24.06 21.78 8.10
C ARG A 10 23.19 21.75 6.85
N VAL A 11 22.69 20.57 6.47
CA VAL A 11 21.73 20.44 5.36
C VAL A 11 20.38 21.08 5.73
N ASP A 12 19.89 20.80 6.93
CA ASP A 12 18.61 21.33 7.41
C ASP A 12 18.68 22.86 7.55
N ASP A 13 19.76 23.41 8.10
CA ASP A 13 20.00 24.85 8.20
C ASP A 13 20.08 25.51 6.82
N GLY A 14 20.79 24.87 5.87
CA GLY A 14 20.88 25.34 4.50
C GLY A 14 19.54 25.38 3.78
N LEU A 15 18.71 24.34 3.99
CA LEU A 15 17.36 24.27 3.42
C LEU A 15 16.43 25.34 4.03
N ALA A 16 16.47 25.51 5.37
CA ALA A 16 15.70 26.55 6.06
C ALA A 16 16.08 27.95 5.52
N HIS A 17 17.36 28.24 5.37
CA HIS A 17 17.83 29.51 4.81
C HIS A 17 17.38 29.73 3.35
N LEU A 18 17.36 28.67 2.55
CA LEU A 18 16.84 28.74 1.18
C LEU A 18 15.34 29.08 1.16
N LEU A 19 14.56 28.51 2.07
CA LEU A 19 13.12 28.78 2.19
C LEU A 19 12.84 30.18 2.75
N GLU A 20 13.57 30.63 3.74
CA GLU A 20 13.45 32.01 4.29
C GLU A 20 13.75 33.10 3.26
N GLY A 21 14.69 32.86 2.36
CA GLY A 21 15.06 33.78 1.28
C GLY A 21 14.06 33.88 0.13
N GLN A 22 12.97 33.14 0.14
CA GLN A 22 12.00 33.08 -0.98
C GLN A 22 11.27 34.39 -1.23
N SER A 23 10.99 35.20 -0.20
CA SER A 23 10.29 36.49 -0.35
C SER A 23 11.03 37.47 -1.27
N GLN A 24 12.30 37.25 -1.57
CA GLN A 24 13.13 38.05 -2.45
C GLN A 24 13.28 37.48 -3.88
N ARG A 25 12.67 36.31 -4.15
CA ARG A 25 12.77 35.61 -5.43
C ARG A 25 11.52 35.88 -6.31
N PRO A 26 11.65 35.76 -7.64
CA PRO A 26 10.49 35.75 -8.52
C PRO A 26 9.51 34.63 -8.11
N THR A 27 8.21 34.90 -8.11
CA THR A 27 7.15 33.98 -7.63
C THR A 27 7.23 32.58 -8.27
N ALA A 28 7.56 32.50 -9.56
CA ALA A 28 7.70 31.21 -10.25
C ALA A 28 8.84 30.35 -9.66
N VAL A 29 10.01 30.95 -9.39
CA VAL A 29 11.17 30.24 -8.82
C VAL A 29 10.93 29.83 -7.37
N ALA A 30 10.19 30.65 -6.62
CA ALA A 30 9.79 30.33 -5.26
C ALA A 30 8.84 29.11 -5.25
N GLY A 31 7.81 29.11 -6.12
CA GLY A 31 6.87 28.00 -6.24
C GLY A 31 7.52 26.68 -6.64
N ASP A 32 8.46 26.72 -7.59
CA ASP A 32 9.22 25.53 -8.01
C ASP A 32 10.07 24.95 -6.86
N LEU A 33 10.66 25.80 -6.02
CA LEU A 33 11.46 25.36 -4.88
C LEU A 33 10.59 24.72 -3.79
N GLU A 34 9.45 25.32 -3.45
CA GLU A 34 8.50 24.77 -2.47
C GLU A 34 7.98 23.41 -2.93
N ALA A 35 7.57 23.29 -4.18
CA ALA A 35 7.10 22.04 -4.76
C ALA A 35 8.18 20.94 -4.75
N LEU A 36 9.46 21.32 -5.00
CA LEU A 36 10.57 20.38 -4.94
C LEU A 36 10.86 19.92 -3.49
N VAL A 37 10.77 20.84 -2.53
CA VAL A 37 10.92 20.51 -1.10
C VAL A 37 9.79 19.59 -0.63
N GLU A 38 8.54 19.89 -1.01
CA GLU A 38 7.39 19.03 -0.71
C GLU A 38 7.61 17.62 -1.29
N LEU A 39 8.03 17.52 -2.55
CA LEU A 39 8.37 16.22 -3.16
C LEU A 39 9.44 15.48 -2.36
N GLY A 40 10.48 16.18 -1.91
CA GLY A 40 11.54 15.61 -1.08
C GLY A 40 11.02 15.08 0.26
N LEU A 41 10.12 15.81 0.92
CA LEU A 41 9.49 15.39 2.17
C LEU A 41 8.59 14.14 1.98
N GLN A 42 7.81 14.11 0.91
CA GLN A 42 6.97 12.96 0.58
C GLN A 42 7.82 11.73 0.23
N HIS A 43 8.94 11.91 -0.47
CA HIS A 43 9.88 10.84 -0.78
C HIS A 43 10.60 10.34 0.49
N GLU A 44 11.00 11.23 1.40
CA GLU A 44 11.58 10.84 2.69
C GLU A 44 10.62 9.96 3.51
N GLN A 45 9.33 10.24 3.46
CA GLN A 45 8.32 9.40 4.13
C GLN A 45 8.25 7.98 3.56
N GLN A 46 8.44 7.82 2.25
CA GLN A 46 8.56 6.48 1.65
C GLN A 46 9.78 5.73 2.21
N HIS A 47 10.93 6.42 2.36
CA HIS A 47 12.11 5.81 2.97
C HIS A 47 11.93 5.46 4.44
N GLN A 48 11.19 6.25 5.21
CA GLN A 48 10.85 5.92 6.59
C GLN A 48 10.02 4.64 6.69
N GLU A 49 9.05 4.46 5.80
CA GLU A 49 8.28 3.21 5.70
C GLU A 49 9.17 2.02 5.30
N LEU A 50 10.00 2.17 4.26
CA LEU A 50 10.94 1.14 3.82
C LEU A 50 11.89 0.72 4.95
N LEU A 51 12.39 1.67 5.74
CA LEU A 51 13.26 1.37 6.88
C LEU A 51 12.57 0.48 7.92
N LEU A 52 11.30 0.74 8.24
CA LEU A 52 10.52 -0.09 9.17
C LEU A 52 10.26 -1.49 8.60
N MET A 53 10.03 -1.59 7.29
CA MET A 53 9.85 -2.87 6.59
C MET A 53 11.15 -3.69 6.62
N ASP A 54 12.30 -3.06 6.35
CA ASP A 54 13.61 -3.71 6.36
C ASP A 54 14.03 -4.12 7.77
N LEU A 55 13.73 -3.31 8.78
CA LEU A 55 13.94 -3.66 10.19
C LEU A 55 13.11 -4.88 10.60
N LEU A 56 11.83 -4.91 10.21
CA LEU A 56 10.96 -6.06 10.48
C LEU A 56 11.50 -7.33 9.83
N ASP A 57 11.88 -7.27 8.55
CA ASP A 57 12.42 -8.42 7.83
C ASP A 57 13.74 -8.90 8.45
N GLY A 58 14.67 -7.99 8.71
CA GLY A 58 15.95 -8.30 9.34
C GLY A 58 15.80 -8.92 10.73
N PHE A 59 14.92 -8.37 11.55
CA PHE A 59 14.67 -8.86 12.91
C PHE A 59 13.98 -10.23 12.92
N SER A 60 13.04 -10.45 11.99
CA SER A 60 12.33 -11.73 11.85
C SER A 60 13.25 -12.91 11.46
N ARG A 61 14.41 -12.61 10.86
CA ARG A 61 15.44 -13.59 10.46
C ARG A 61 16.51 -13.79 11.51
N SER A 62 16.58 -12.91 12.52
CA SER A 62 17.53 -13.02 13.61
C SER A 62 17.11 -14.14 14.57
N PRO A 63 18.02 -15.04 14.97
CA PRO A 63 17.69 -16.06 15.98
C PRO A 63 17.37 -15.48 17.36
N TYR A 64 17.70 -14.20 17.60
CA TYR A 64 17.39 -13.49 18.84
C TYR A 64 16.02 -12.81 18.82
N GLU A 65 15.33 -12.78 17.68
CA GLU A 65 14.03 -12.13 17.48
C GLU A 65 13.92 -10.76 18.19
N PRO A 66 14.83 -9.80 17.91
CA PRO A 66 14.83 -8.51 18.62
C PRO A 66 13.56 -7.73 18.32
N THR A 67 13.21 -6.81 19.22
CA THR A 67 12.05 -5.93 19.08
C THR A 67 12.48 -4.50 18.75
N TYR A 68 11.78 -3.84 17.85
CA TYR A 68 11.98 -2.42 17.56
C TYR A 68 11.30 -1.52 18.60
N ARG A 69 10.17 -1.97 19.12
CA ARG A 69 9.38 -1.27 20.14
C ARG A 69 8.85 -2.26 21.17
N PRO A 70 8.56 -1.81 22.41
CA PRO A 70 7.93 -2.66 23.42
C PRO A 70 6.61 -3.25 22.89
N ALA A 71 6.32 -4.49 23.31
CA ALA A 71 5.04 -5.11 23.01
C ALA A 71 3.91 -4.31 23.68
N ALA A 72 3.21 -3.52 22.89
CA ALA A 72 1.88 -3.08 23.28
C ALA A 72 0.90 -4.19 22.87
N ALA A 73 -0.09 -4.46 23.71
CA ALA A 73 -0.97 -5.60 23.51
C ALA A 73 -1.81 -5.48 22.22
N GLY A 74 -1.68 -6.47 21.34
CA GLY A 74 -2.59 -6.71 20.22
C GLY A 74 -2.42 -5.80 19.00
N PRO A 75 -3.30 -5.96 17.98
CA PRO A 75 -3.25 -5.25 16.70
C PRO A 75 -3.35 -3.73 16.82
N GLU A 76 -3.87 -3.21 17.94
CA GLU A 76 -3.96 -1.77 18.21
C GLU A 76 -2.59 -1.08 18.26
N ALA A 77 -1.56 -1.84 18.62
CA ALA A 77 -0.19 -1.33 18.62
C ALA A 77 0.30 -0.99 17.20
N ASP A 78 -0.13 -1.77 16.21
CA ASP A 78 0.25 -1.60 14.83
C ASP A 78 -0.75 -0.69 14.10
N PHE A 79 -2.03 -1.03 14.15
CA PHE A 79 -3.05 -0.38 13.32
C PHE A 79 -3.74 0.81 14.00
N GLY A 80 -3.52 1.04 15.31
CA GLY A 80 -4.29 2.02 16.07
C GLY A 80 -5.79 1.68 16.03
N ALA A 81 -6.64 2.69 16.06
CA ALA A 81 -8.09 2.49 15.95
C ALA A 81 -8.57 2.20 14.51
N ALA A 82 -7.72 2.43 13.50
CA ALA A 82 -8.10 2.34 12.09
C ALA A 82 -8.48 0.92 11.64
N TRP A 83 -8.01 -0.12 12.32
CA TRP A 83 -8.34 -1.49 11.97
C TRP A 83 -9.74 -1.93 12.47
N ARG A 84 -10.27 -1.21 13.47
CA ARG A 84 -11.60 -1.48 14.01
C ARG A 84 -12.65 -0.93 13.06
N THR A 85 -13.20 -1.78 12.26
CA THR A 85 -14.49 -1.51 11.64
C THR A 85 -15.60 -1.85 12.63
N SER A 86 -16.79 -1.38 12.38
CA SER A 86 -18.00 -1.51 13.20
C SER A 86 -18.31 -2.97 13.63
N GLY A 87 -17.53 -3.50 14.57
CA GLY A 87 -17.71 -4.81 15.22
C GLY A 87 -17.24 -6.02 14.39
N PRO A 88 -17.03 -7.17 15.06
CA PRO A 88 -16.77 -8.43 14.36
C PRO A 88 -18.00 -8.80 13.54
N ARG A 89 -17.84 -8.89 12.24
CA ARG A 89 -18.83 -9.46 11.33
C ARG A 89 -18.34 -10.85 10.91
N ASP A 90 -19.24 -11.80 10.90
CA ASP A 90 -18.93 -13.17 10.44
C ASP A 90 -18.60 -13.23 8.95
N ARG A 91 -18.92 -12.18 8.19
CA ARG A 91 -18.63 -12.04 6.75
C ARG A 91 -18.47 -10.57 6.38
N PRO A 92 -17.60 -10.25 5.39
CA PRO A 92 -17.49 -8.89 4.86
C PRO A 92 -18.81 -8.46 4.22
N GLY A 93 -19.18 -7.18 4.41
CA GLY A 93 -20.22 -6.55 3.61
C GLY A 93 -19.70 -6.27 2.19
N TRP A 94 -20.63 -6.07 1.25
CA TRP A 94 -20.31 -5.75 -0.13
C TRP A 94 -20.87 -4.37 -0.48
N LEU A 95 -19.99 -3.50 -0.98
CA LEU A 95 -20.35 -2.17 -1.47
C LEU A 95 -20.48 -2.25 -2.99
N GLU A 96 -21.68 -2.03 -3.51
CA GLU A 96 -21.98 -2.18 -4.94
C GLU A 96 -21.79 -0.87 -5.70
N HIS A 97 -21.04 -0.95 -6.81
CA HIS A 97 -20.84 0.14 -7.75
C HIS A 97 -21.45 -0.23 -9.11
N PRO A 98 -22.27 0.66 -9.72
CA PRO A 98 -22.97 0.34 -10.96
C PRO A 98 -22.07 0.28 -12.20
N GLY A 99 -20.78 0.56 -12.05
CA GLY A 99 -19.87 0.69 -13.20
C GLY A 99 -20.08 1.98 -13.98
N GLY A 100 -19.78 1.95 -15.28
CA GLY A 100 -19.91 3.06 -16.21
C GLY A 100 -18.60 3.79 -16.48
N LEU A 101 -18.70 4.93 -17.15
CA LEU A 101 -17.55 5.78 -17.47
C LEU A 101 -17.18 6.62 -16.24
N VAL A 102 -16.02 6.37 -15.67
CA VAL A 102 -15.50 7.06 -14.49
C VAL A 102 -14.18 7.78 -14.81
N ALA A 103 -13.74 8.67 -13.93
CA ALA A 103 -12.45 9.32 -14.05
C ALA A 103 -11.60 9.01 -12.82
N ILE A 104 -10.36 8.54 -13.03
CA ILE A 104 -9.38 8.23 -12.00
C ILE A 104 -8.10 9.02 -12.20
N GLY A 105 -7.28 9.05 -11.15
CA GLY A 105 -6.02 9.78 -11.14
C GLY A 105 -6.18 11.24 -10.73
N HIS A 106 -5.04 11.89 -10.53
CA HIS A 106 -4.98 13.31 -10.11
C HIS A 106 -5.12 14.25 -11.31
N GLY A 107 -5.83 15.37 -11.14
CA GLY A 107 -6.19 16.29 -12.23
C GLY A 107 -5.21 17.40 -12.51
N GLY A 108 -4.08 17.50 -11.79
CA GLY A 108 -3.09 18.56 -11.98
C GLY A 108 -2.05 18.21 -13.05
N GLU A 109 -1.54 19.22 -13.76
CA GLU A 109 -0.30 19.15 -14.53
C GLU A 109 0.83 19.75 -13.69
N GLY A 110 1.93 19.00 -13.50
CA GLY A 110 3.08 19.44 -12.73
C GLY A 110 2.94 19.33 -11.21
N LEU A 111 3.90 19.91 -10.49
CA LEU A 111 3.89 20.00 -9.03
C LEU A 111 3.03 21.20 -8.62
N HIS A 112 1.95 20.96 -7.88
CA HIS A 112 1.08 22.00 -7.34
C HIS A 112 1.18 22.03 -5.81
N LEU A 113 1.29 23.22 -5.25
CA LEU A 113 1.42 23.43 -3.81
C LEU A 113 0.14 23.13 -3.03
N ASP A 114 -1.02 23.27 -3.67
CA ASP A 114 -2.32 23.14 -2.99
C ASP A 114 -2.70 21.68 -2.74
N GLU A 115 -2.27 20.75 -3.61
CA GLU A 115 -2.52 19.31 -3.48
C GLU A 115 -1.34 18.52 -4.04
N PHE A 116 -0.49 17.99 -3.18
CA PHE A 116 0.64 17.17 -3.60
C PHE A 116 0.20 15.88 -4.32
N GLN A 117 0.90 15.55 -5.40
CA GLN A 117 0.80 14.28 -6.13
C GLN A 117 2.17 13.82 -6.61
N PHE A 118 2.39 12.51 -6.68
CA PHE A 118 3.49 11.98 -7.48
C PHE A 118 3.10 11.97 -8.96
N ASP A 119 4.07 12.00 -9.86
CA ASP A 119 3.85 11.99 -11.30
C ASP A 119 3.04 10.78 -11.79
N ASN A 120 3.20 9.62 -11.14
CA ASN A 120 2.48 8.39 -11.47
C ASN A 120 0.99 8.41 -11.08
N GLU A 121 0.55 9.38 -10.31
CA GLU A 121 -0.86 9.60 -9.95
C GLU A 121 -1.63 10.34 -11.05
N ALA A 122 -0.91 10.89 -12.03
CA ALA A 122 -1.46 11.72 -13.13
C ALA A 122 -1.15 11.12 -14.52
N PRO A 123 -1.82 11.62 -15.57
CA PRO A 123 -2.92 12.55 -15.55
C PRO A 123 -4.27 11.89 -15.19
N ARG A 124 -5.23 12.70 -14.74
CA ARG A 124 -6.63 12.23 -14.59
C ARG A 124 -7.17 11.84 -15.95
N HIS A 125 -7.76 10.64 -16.02
CA HIS A 125 -8.24 10.07 -17.27
C HIS A 125 -9.51 9.25 -17.07
N ARG A 126 -10.21 8.98 -18.16
CA ARG A 126 -11.46 8.21 -18.14
C ARG A 126 -11.21 6.73 -18.33
N VAL A 127 -11.92 5.93 -17.53
CA VAL A 127 -11.91 4.46 -17.58
C VAL A 127 -13.35 3.96 -17.59
N TRP A 128 -13.62 2.92 -18.37
CA TRP A 128 -14.89 2.19 -18.28
C TRP A 128 -14.76 1.09 -17.23
N LEU A 129 -15.72 1.00 -16.34
CA LEU A 129 -15.84 -0.08 -15.36
C LEU A 129 -17.14 -0.85 -15.58
N GLU A 130 -17.06 -2.16 -15.54
CA GLU A 130 -18.25 -3.00 -15.40
C GLU A 130 -18.83 -2.88 -13.99
N PRO A 131 -20.12 -3.19 -13.75
CA PRO A 131 -20.67 -3.25 -12.42
C PRO A 131 -19.84 -4.19 -11.54
N PHE A 132 -19.49 -3.74 -10.34
CA PHE A 132 -18.68 -4.51 -9.38
C PHE A 132 -19.18 -4.32 -7.95
N ALA A 133 -18.79 -5.24 -7.08
CA ALA A 133 -18.89 -5.06 -5.64
C ALA A 133 -17.51 -5.25 -5.01
N ILE A 134 -17.20 -4.42 -4.03
CA ILE A 134 -15.95 -4.44 -3.28
C ILE A 134 -16.24 -4.70 -1.80
N ALA A 135 -15.41 -5.51 -1.15
CA ALA A 135 -15.57 -5.80 0.28
C ALA A 135 -15.35 -4.54 1.13
N ASP A 136 -16.21 -4.31 2.11
CA ASP A 136 -16.11 -3.18 3.02
C ASP A 136 -14.94 -3.29 4.01
N GLN A 137 -14.34 -4.50 4.15
CA GLN A 137 -13.24 -4.80 5.05
C GLN A 137 -12.14 -5.61 4.35
N LEU A 138 -10.95 -5.60 4.96
CA LEU A 138 -9.84 -6.45 4.55
C LEU A 138 -10.06 -7.90 5.02
N VAL A 139 -9.46 -8.84 4.30
CA VAL A 139 -9.43 -10.26 4.70
C VAL A 139 -8.68 -10.41 6.01
N THR A 140 -9.23 -11.20 6.91
CA THR A 140 -8.69 -11.45 8.25
C THR A 140 -7.72 -12.62 8.29
N ASN A 141 -6.92 -12.72 9.37
CA ASN A 141 -6.05 -13.86 9.62
C ASN A 141 -6.84 -15.18 9.71
N ALA A 142 -8.02 -15.18 10.34
CA ALA A 142 -8.84 -16.39 10.44
C ALA A 142 -9.35 -16.89 9.08
N GLU A 143 -9.79 -15.96 8.22
CA GLU A 143 -10.23 -16.30 6.85
C GLU A 143 -9.07 -16.83 6.01
N PHE A 144 -7.89 -16.22 6.12
CA PHE A 144 -6.71 -16.69 5.40
C PHE A 144 -6.18 -18.03 5.96
N ALA A 145 -6.27 -18.26 7.26
CA ALA A 145 -5.94 -19.56 7.87
C ALA A 145 -6.86 -20.69 7.37
N ALA A 146 -8.14 -20.40 7.08
CA ALA A 146 -9.03 -21.36 6.46
C ALA A 146 -8.57 -21.76 5.04
N PHE A 147 -8.12 -20.79 4.22
CA PHE A 147 -7.49 -21.06 2.92
C PHE A 147 -6.25 -21.96 3.07
N GLN A 148 -5.38 -21.66 4.02
CA GLN A 148 -4.20 -22.46 4.32
C GLN A 148 -4.56 -23.89 4.74
N ALA A 149 -5.54 -24.03 5.64
CA ALA A 149 -6.01 -25.33 6.14
C ALA A 149 -6.69 -26.19 5.06
N ASP A 150 -7.35 -25.54 4.07
CA ASP A 150 -7.96 -26.23 2.90
C ASP A 150 -6.90 -26.59 1.82
N GLY A 151 -5.64 -26.49 2.15
CA GLY A 151 -4.53 -26.85 1.27
C GLY A 151 -4.27 -25.83 0.15
N GLY A 152 -4.57 -24.56 0.37
CA GLY A 152 -4.40 -23.50 -0.64
C GLY A 152 -2.98 -23.41 -1.22
N TYR A 153 -1.97 -23.72 -0.43
CA TYR A 153 -0.55 -23.77 -0.86
C TYR A 153 -0.15 -25.07 -1.57
N GLN A 154 -1.04 -26.05 -1.68
CA GLN A 154 -0.85 -27.32 -2.37
C GLN A 154 -1.69 -27.45 -3.65
N ARG A 155 -2.50 -26.44 -3.99
CA ARG A 155 -3.46 -26.43 -5.08
C ARG A 155 -2.98 -25.54 -6.24
N PRO A 156 -2.29 -26.10 -7.26
CA PRO A 156 -1.75 -25.32 -8.38
C PRO A 156 -2.83 -24.60 -9.20
N ASP A 157 -4.05 -25.11 -9.21
CA ASP A 157 -5.20 -24.52 -9.90
C ASP A 157 -5.61 -23.13 -9.41
N LEU A 158 -5.22 -22.77 -8.20
CA LEU A 158 -5.49 -21.46 -7.61
C LEU A 158 -4.44 -20.40 -7.97
N TRP A 159 -3.25 -20.81 -8.37
CA TRP A 159 -2.09 -19.93 -8.52
C TRP A 159 -1.82 -19.54 -9.97
N MET A 160 -1.35 -18.32 -10.16
CA MET A 160 -0.68 -17.95 -11.40
C MET A 160 0.61 -18.76 -11.55
N SER A 161 0.96 -19.09 -12.79
CA SER A 161 2.10 -19.99 -13.11
C SER A 161 3.41 -19.59 -12.42
N GLU A 162 3.80 -18.31 -12.53
CA GLU A 162 5.01 -17.80 -11.86
C GLU A 162 4.89 -17.88 -10.34
N GLY A 163 3.73 -17.52 -9.78
CA GLY A 163 3.45 -17.58 -8.34
C GLY A 163 3.57 -19.00 -7.80
N TRP A 164 3.04 -19.98 -8.54
CA TRP A 164 3.18 -21.39 -8.20
C TRP A 164 4.63 -21.83 -8.19
N ALA A 165 5.39 -21.52 -9.24
CA ALA A 165 6.80 -21.86 -9.32
C ALA A 165 7.62 -21.28 -8.15
N ILE A 166 7.36 -20.01 -7.79
CA ILE A 166 8.03 -19.35 -6.67
C ILE A 166 7.58 -19.95 -5.33
N CYS A 167 6.28 -20.21 -5.15
CA CYS A 167 5.73 -20.85 -3.95
C CYS A 167 6.42 -22.20 -3.67
N GLN A 168 6.55 -23.05 -4.68
CA GLN A 168 7.24 -24.33 -4.58
C GLN A 168 8.74 -24.18 -4.31
N ALA A 169 9.43 -23.32 -5.07
CA ALA A 169 10.87 -23.12 -4.94
C ALA A 169 11.27 -22.56 -3.57
N ARG A 170 10.43 -21.69 -3.00
CA ARG A 170 10.64 -21.06 -1.68
C ARG A 170 9.91 -21.77 -0.55
N GLN A 171 9.20 -22.84 -0.83
CA GLN A 171 8.44 -23.64 0.15
C GLN A 171 7.49 -22.79 1.01
N TRP A 172 6.76 -21.89 0.35
CA TRP A 172 5.78 -21.08 1.06
C TRP A 172 4.63 -21.93 1.59
N GLN A 173 4.24 -21.64 2.83
CA GLN A 173 3.15 -22.36 3.52
C GLN A 173 2.17 -21.41 4.23
N GLY A 174 2.45 -20.12 4.25
CA GLY A 174 1.65 -19.09 4.89
C GLY A 174 2.28 -17.70 4.72
N PRO A 175 1.68 -16.63 5.19
CA PRO A 175 2.20 -15.26 5.17
C PRO A 175 3.62 -15.16 5.73
N CYS A 176 4.40 -14.16 5.26
CA CYS A 176 5.85 -14.09 5.46
C CYS A 176 6.30 -14.25 6.91
N TYR A 177 5.58 -13.63 7.83
CA TYR A 177 5.96 -13.56 9.24
C TYR A 177 5.10 -14.42 10.16
N TRP A 178 4.26 -15.31 9.62
CA TRP A 178 3.56 -16.30 10.43
C TRP A 178 4.52 -17.35 10.97
N ARG A 179 4.33 -17.72 12.23
CA ARG A 179 5.11 -18.70 12.99
C ARG A 179 4.14 -19.56 13.79
N GLU A 180 3.70 -20.68 13.24
CA GLU A 180 2.66 -21.51 13.87
C GLU A 180 1.39 -20.69 14.20
N ASP A 181 1.06 -20.52 15.47
CA ASP A 181 -0.07 -19.71 15.95
C ASP A 181 0.29 -18.25 16.21
N ASP A 182 1.56 -17.88 16.06
CA ASP A 182 2.08 -16.54 16.24
C ASP A 182 2.35 -15.82 14.90
N GLU A 183 2.59 -14.53 14.99
CA GLU A 183 3.20 -13.74 13.92
C GLU A 183 4.37 -12.91 14.47
N PHE A 184 5.40 -12.68 13.66
CA PHE A 184 6.47 -11.76 14.00
C PHE A 184 6.12 -10.34 13.59
N THR A 185 6.31 -9.38 14.50
CA THR A 185 5.95 -7.97 14.36
C THR A 185 7.10 -7.06 14.77
N LEU A 186 6.98 -5.74 14.60
CA LEU A 186 7.93 -4.77 15.16
C LEU A 186 8.00 -4.81 16.70
N ALA A 187 7.02 -5.40 17.35
CA ALA A 187 7.01 -5.68 18.78
C ALA A 187 7.50 -7.10 19.12
N GLY A 188 8.14 -7.79 18.16
CA GLY A 188 8.58 -9.16 18.29
C GLY A 188 7.47 -10.17 17.99
N ARG A 189 7.67 -11.40 18.44
CA ARG A 189 6.71 -12.49 18.26
C ARG A 189 5.47 -12.26 19.11
N GLN A 190 4.29 -12.28 18.49
CA GLN A 190 3.00 -12.02 19.13
C GLN A 190 1.98 -13.11 18.75
N PRO A 191 1.05 -13.48 19.62
CA PRO A 191 -0.06 -14.34 19.26
C PRO A 191 -0.87 -13.74 18.12
N ARG A 192 -1.10 -14.53 17.06
CA ARG A 192 -1.83 -14.10 15.88
C ARG A 192 -3.32 -13.92 16.19
N GLN A 193 -3.80 -12.69 16.03
CA GLN A 193 -5.20 -12.35 16.27
C GLN A 193 -6.06 -12.70 15.06
N GLY A 194 -6.99 -13.64 15.20
CA GLY A 194 -7.81 -14.16 14.10
C GLY A 194 -8.60 -13.10 13.34
N HIS A 195 -9.12 -12.10 14.04
CA HIS A 195 -9.92 -11.02 13.47
C HIS A 195 -9.11 -9.84 12.92
N ALA A 196 -7.80 -9.82 13.14
CA ALA A 196 -6.94 -8.80 12.54
C ALA A 196 -6.73 -9.06 11.05
N PRO A 197 -6.54 -8.01 10.23
CA PRO A 197 -6.25 -8.17 8.81
C PRO A 197 -4.99 -9.00 8.58
N VAL A 198 -5.07 -9.96 7.65
CA VAL A 198 -3.91 -10.72 7.20
C VAL A 198 -2.94 -9.82 6.47
N ARG A 199 -1.65 -9.98 6.75
CA ARG A 199 -0.62 -9.08 6.26
C ARG A 199 0.65 -9.80 5.78
N HIS A 200 1.48 -9.05 5.06
CA HIS A 200 2.78 -9.52 4.57
C HIS A 200 2.64 -10.69 3.59
N LEU A 201 1.80 -10.48 2.61
CA LEU A 201 1.46 -11.40 1.52
C LEU A 201 2.03 -10.90 0.20
N SER A 202 2.43 -11.83 -0.67
CA SER A 202 2.67 -11.53 -2.08
C SER A 202 1.36 -11.28 -2.84
N TRP A 203 1.47 -10.64 -3.99
CA TRP A 203 0.34 -10.54 -4.92
C TRP A 203 -0.19 -11.93 -5.33
N PHE A 204 0.70 -12.89 -5.52
CA PHE A 204 0.34 -14.25 -5.87
C PHE A 204 -0.50 -14.95 -4.80
N GLU A 205 -0.17 -14.77 -3.53
CA GLU A 205 -0.95 -15.29 -2.41
C GLU A 205 -2.31 -14.60 -2.32
N ALA A 206 -2.35 -13.28 -2.54
CA ALA A 206 -3.59 -12.51 -2.53
C ALA A 206 -4.54 -12.95 -3.66
N ASP A 207 -4.02 -13.15 -4.88
CA ASP A 207 -4.80 -13.64 -6.03
C ASP A 207 -5.26 -15.09 -5.83
N ALA A 208 -4.39 -15.98 -5.32
CA ALA A 208 -4.74 -17.37 -5.03
C ALA A 208 -5.85 -17.47 -3.98
N TYR A 209 -5.76 -16.67 -2.90
CA TYR A 209 -6.83 -16.58 -1.91
C TYR A 209 -8.13 -16.08 -2.53
N ALA A 210 -8.08 -15.03 -3.33
CA ALA A 210 -9.26 -14.49 -3.99
C ALA A 210 -9.94 -15.54 -4.90
N ARG A 211 -9.17 -16.29 -5.68
CA ARG A 211 -9.67 -17.42 -6.50
C ARG A 211 -10.29 -18.53 -5.66
N TRP A 212 -9.65 -18.88 -4.55
CA TRP A 212 -10.20 -19.88 -3.61
C TRP A 212 -11.60 -19.47 -3.09
N CYS A 213 -11.80 -18.17 -2.83
CA CYS A 213 -13.10 -17.64 -2.45
C CYS A 213 -14.10 -17.52 -3.62
N GLY A 214 -13.72 -17.84 -4.87
CA GLY A 214 -14.52 -17.55 -6.06
C GLY A 214 -14.69 -16.05 -6.31
N LYS A 215 -13.70 -15.25 -5.91
CA LYS A 215 -13.63 -13.79 -6.01
C LYS A 215 -12.39 -13.36 -6.80
N ARG A 216 -12.10 -12.07 -6.81
CA ARG A 216 -10.92 -11.47 -7.42
C ARG A 216 -10.39 -10.31 -6.59
N LEU A 217 -9.22 -9.83 -6.91
CA LEU A 217 -8.75 -8.53 -6.44
C LEU A 217 -9.48 -7.41 -7.22
N ALA A 218 -9.69 -6.27 -6.57
CA ALA A 218 -10.17 -5.09 -7.26
C ALA A 218 -9.10 -4.56 -8.23
N SER A 219 -9.49 -4.01 -9.37
CA SER A 219 -8.58 -3.19 -10.15
C SER A 219 -8.24 -1.89 -9.39
N GLU A 220 -7.14 -1.23 -9.74
CA GLU A 220 -6.80 0.07 -9.13
C GLU A 220 -7.88 1.13 -9.38
N ALA A 221 -8.53 1.07 -10.54
CA ALA A 221 -9.62 1.99 -10.88
C ALA A 221 -10.88 1.70 -10.04
N GLU A 222 -11.26 0.45 -9.86
CA GLU A 222 -12.38 0.06 -8.98
C GLU A 222 -12.13 0.49 -7.53
N TRP A 223 -10.89 0.31 -7.04
CA TRP A 223 -10.53 0.70 -5.69
C TRP A 223 -10.64 2.23 -5.50
N GLU A 224 -10.11 3.03 -6.46
CA GLU A 224 -10.11 4.49 -6.39
C GLU A 224 -11.54 5.07 -6.40
N VAL A 225 -12.40 4.60 -7.31
CA VAL A 225 -13.79 5.07 -7.38
C VAL A 225 -14.62 4.58 -6.20
N ALA A 226 -14.34 3.38 -5.67
CA ALA A 226 -14.98 2.90 -4.46
C ALA A 226 -14.61 3.77 -3.25
N CYS A 227 -13.34 4.15 -3.12
CA CYS A 227 -12.87 5.05 -2.08
C CYS A 227 -13.54 6.42 -2.18
N GLU A 228 -13.69 6.98 -3.38
CA GLU A 228 -14.39 8.25 -3.61
C GLU A 228 -15.88 8.14 -3.27
N ARG A 229 -16.56 7.07 -3.73
CA ARG A 229 -18.00 6.91 -3.59
C ARG A 229 -18.46 6.56 -2.20
N PHE A 230 -17.75 5.65 -1.54
CA PHE A 230 -18.18 5.07 -0.26
C PHE A 230 -17.51 5.72 0.95
N GLY A 231 -16.38 6.42 0.76
CA GLY A 231 -15.70 7.13 1.83
C GLY A 231 -15.46 6.26 3.06
N PRO A 232 -16.01 6.63 4.24
CA PRO A 232 -15.81 5.88 5.48
C PRO A 232 -16.39 4.46 5.48
N ASP A 233 -17.38 4.17 4.63
CA ASP A 233 -17.99 2.84 4.52
C ASP A 233 -17.02 1.83 3.91
N LEU A 234 -16.03 2.29 3.13
CA LEU A 234 -14.89 1.49 2.71
C LEU A 234 -13.89 1.40 3.88
N GLY A 235 -14.23 0.64 4.90
CA GLY A 235 -13.42 0.51 6.12
C GLY A 235 -11.99 0.03 5.83
N GLN A 236 -11.03 0.44 6.67
CA GLN A 236 -9.63 0.02 6.58
C GLN A 236 -8.95 0.42 5.23
N ALA A 237 -9.47 1.42 4.53
CA ALA A 237 -8.88 1.87 3.27
C ALA A 237 -7.48 2.46 3.47
N PHE A 238 -7.26 3.16 4.60
CA PHE A 238 -6.00 3.84 4.92
C PHE A 238 -5.50 3.52 6.33
N GLY A 239 -4.18 3.55 6.49
CA GLY A 239 -3.49 3.41 7.78
C GLY A 239 -3.48 2.00 8.36
N VAL A 240 -3.95 1.01 7.62
CA VAL A 240 -3.99 -0.40 8.04
C VAL A 240 -3.03 -1.22 7.18
N LEU A 241 -3.40 -1.51 5.95
CA LEU A 241 -2.54 -2.25 5.01
C LEU A 241 -2.64 -1.66 3.60
N TRP A 242 -1.54 -1.67 2.88
CA TRP A 242 -1.52 -1.53 1.44
C TRP A 242 -2.30 -2.70 0.81
N GLN A 243 -3.22 -2.39 -0.09
CA GLN A 243 -4.12 -3.38 -0.66
C GLN A 243 -3.68 -3.72 -2.07
N TRP A 244 -3.31 -4.98 -2.29
CA TRP A 244 -3.00 -5.47 -3.61
C TRP A 244 -4.20 -5.31 -4.55
N THR A 245 -3.94 -4.80 -5.74
CA THR A 245 -4.95 -4.73 -6.82
C THR A 245 -4.66 -5.74 -7.91
N GLY A 246 -5.65 -6.02 -8.75
CA GLY A 246 -5.48 -6.82 -9.96
C GLY A 246 -4.76 -6.08 -11.09
N SER A 247 -4.35 -4.82 -10.89
CA SER A 247 -3.78 -3.99 -11.95
C SER A 247 -2.25 -4.06 -11.98
N PRO A 248 -1.64 -4.36 -13.13
CA PRO A 248 -0.21 -4.17 -13.33
C PRO A 248 0.13 -2.68 -13.24
N TYR A 249 1.32 -2.38 -12.73
CA TYR A 249 1.81 -1.01 -12.67
C TYR A 249 2.26 -0.55 -14.05
N SER A 250 1.41 0.25 -14.69
CA SER A 250 1.59 0.79 -16.04
C SER A 250 1.37 2.29 -16.06
N PRO A 251 1.93 3.01 -17.04
CA PRO A 251 1.67 4.45 -17.18
C PRO A 251 0.19 4.72 -17.46
N TYR A 252 -0.34 5.75 -16.84
CA TYR A 252 -1.66 6.24 -17.22
C TYR A 252 -1.65 6.83 -18.66
N PRO A 253 -2.77 6.80 -19.36
CA PRO A 253 -2.87 7.43 -20.70
C PRO A 253 -2.43 8.88 -20.66
N GLY A 254 -1.40 9.23 -21.44
CA GLY A 254 -0.84 10.58 -21.46
C GLY A 254 0.25 10.85 -20.41
N PHE A 255 0.61 9.88 -19.57
CA PHE A 255 1.73 10.00 -18.63
C PHE A 255 3.02 10.43 -19.35
N ARG A 256 3.72 11.37 -18.75
CA ARG A 256 5.03 11.84 -19.20
C ARG A 256 5.92 12.05 -17.95
N PRO A 257 7.05 11.35 -17.85
CA PRO A 257 7.98 11.60 -16.75
C PRO A 257 8.54 13.02 -16.86
N ALA A 258 8.74 13.67 -15.73
CA ALA A 258 9.42 14.95 -15.68
C ALA A 258 10.87 14.80 -16.21
N PRO A 259 11.50 15.86 -16.76
CA PRO A 259 12.90 15.80 -17.16
C PRO A 259 13.83 15.69 -15.96
N GLY A 260 14.98 15.05 -16.15
CA GLY A 260 16.03 14.91 -15.13
C GLY A 260 15.70 13.89 -14.04
N ALA A 261 16.39 14.03 -12.91
CA ALA A 261 16.34 13.06 -11.81
C ALA A 261 14.95 12.88 -11.20
N VAL A 262 14.10 13.90 -11.21
CA VAL A 262 12.73 13.84 -10.68
C VAL A 262 11.88 12.84 -11.46
N GLY A 263 12.00 12.80 -12.79
CA GLY A 263 11.23 11.91 -13.65
C GLY A 263 11.79 10.49 -13.78
N GLU A 264 12.98 10.23 -13.24
CA GLU A 264 13.56 8.90 -13.31
C GLU A 264 12.96 7.92 -12.30
N TYR A 265 12.23 8.40 -11.31
CA TYR A 265 11.84 7.57 -10.17
C TYR A 265 10.70 6.59 -10.52
N ASN A 266 9.55 7.06 -10.93
CA ASN A 266 8.37 6.20 -11.10
C ASN A 266 8.32 5.48 -12.46
N GLY A 267 8.58 6.19 -13.55
CA GLY A 267 8.40 5.70 -14.91
C GLY A 267 9.22 4.44 -15.23
N LYS A 268 10.47 4.36 -14.76
CA LYS A 268 11.35 3.21 -15.02
C LYS A 268 10.96 1.93 -14.29
N PHE A 269 10.07 2.02 -13.29
CA PHE A 269 9.57 0.85 -12.55
C PHE A 269 8.26 0.30 -13.11
N MET A 270 7.70 0.89 -14.16
CA MET A 270 6.43 0.43 -14.78
C MET A 270 6.63 -0.84 -15.61
N CYS A 271 7.18 -1.87 -14.98
CA CYS A 271 7.44 -3.19 -15.55
C CYS A 271 7.48 -4.22 -14.43
N SER A 272 6.79 -5.36 -14.62
CA SER A 272 6.82 -6.49 -13.68
C SER A 272 6.45 -6.13 -12.24
N GLN A 273 5.58 -5.16 -12.05
CA GLN A 273 5.08 -4.69 -10.77
C GLN A 273 3.55 -4.68 -10.76
N PHE A 274 2.95 -4.78 -9.59
CA PHE A 274 1.52 -4.61 -9.38
C PHE A 274 1.25 -3.43 -8.46
N VAL A 275 0.11 -2.78 -8.71
CA VAL A 275 -0.32 -1.60 -7.92
C VAL A 275 -0.90 -2.03 -6.59
N LEU A 276 -0.51 -1.32 -5.52
CA LEU A 276 -1.17 -1.34 -4.23
C LEU A 276 -1.84 0.01 -3.98
N ARG A 277 -2.99 -0.02 -3.36
CA ARG A 277 -3.76 1.18 -3.00
C ARG A 277 -3.98 1.29 -1.49
N GLY A 278 -4.28 2.49 -1.03
CA GLY A 278 -4.48 2.80 0.39
C GLY A 278 -3.22 3.27 1.09
N SER A 279 -2.99 2.82 2.31
CA SER A 279 -1.74 3.02 3.05
C SER A 279 -1.61 1.99 4.17
N GLY A 280 -0.37 1.65 4.53
CA GLY A 280 -0.05 0.70 5.59
C GLY A 280 0.09 1.36 6.97
N TYR A 281 0.17 0.53 8.02
CA TYR A 281 0.39 0.98 9.40
C TYR A 281 1.81 1.53 9.65
N MET A 282 2.74 1.20 8.77
CA MET A 282 4.11 1.73 8.77
C MET A 282 4.23 3.05 8.02
N THR A 283 3.21 3.41 7.24
CA THR A 283 3.19 4.65 6.48
C THR A 283 3.12 5.84 7.42
N PRO A 284 4.01 6.83 7.32
CA PRO A 284 4.00 8.01 8.18
C PRO A 284 2.66 8.76 8.15
N LYS A 285 2.20 9.15 9.32
CA LYS A 285 0.97 9.95 9.49
C LYS A 285 1.33 11.42 9.50
N CYS A 286 1.25 12.09 8.36
CA CYS A 286 1.43 13.54 8.28
C CYS A 286 0.26 14.21 7.58
N HIS A 287 0.16 15.54 7.70
CA HIS A 287 -0.98 16.32 7.22
C HIS A 287 -1.16 16.27 5.70
N SER A 288 -0.06 16.13 4.94
CA SER A 288 -0.03 15.98 3.48
C SER A 288 0.24 14.53 3.04
N GLY A 289 0.13 13.60 3.97
CA GLY A 289 0.60 12.23 3.81
C GLY A 289 -0.19 11.37 2.83
N PRO A 290 0.18 10.10 2.76
CA PRO A 290 -0.22 9.16 1.70
C PRO A 290 -1.68 8.66 1.80
N GLN A 291 -2.55 9.35 2.53
CA GLN A 291 -3.99 9.05 2.56
C GLN A 291 -4.73 9.61 1.33
N ARG A 292 -4.01 9.74 0.22
CA ARG A 292 -4.64 10.12 -1.05
C ARG A 292 -5.18 8.89 -1.75
N ARG A 293 -6.45 8.95 -2.18
CA ARG A 293 -7.05 7.85 -2.95
C ARG A 293 -6.36 7.61 -4.30
N THR A 294 -5.63 8.60 -4.82
CA THR A 294 -4.90 8.53 -6.09
C THR A 294 -3.51 7.90 -5.95
N TYR A 295 -2.97 7.80 -4.71
CA TYR A 295 -1.62 7.27 -4.48
C TYR A 295 -1.47 5.86 -5.04
N ARG A 296 -0.44 5.65 -5.86
CA ARG A 296 -0.11 4.38 -6.50
C ARG A 296 1.20 3.85 -5.95
N ASN A 297 1.13 2.99 -4.95
CA ASN A 297 2.28 2.22 -4.51
C ASN A 297 2.44 0.98 -5.40
N PHE A 298 3.65 0.45 -5.52
CA PHE A 298 3.92 -0.67 -6.41
C PHE A 298 5.08 -1.52 -5.90
N PHE A 299 4.96 -2.84 -6.09
CA PHE A 299 6.00 -3.81 -5.77
C PHE A 299 5.98 -4.99 -6.76
N PRO A 300 7.12 -5.70 -6.93
CA PRO A 300 7.13 -6.98 -7.64
C PRO A 300 6.13 -7.97 -7.03
N PRO A 301 5.43 -8.78 -7.84
CA PRO A 301 4.32 -9.62 -7.34
C PRO A 301 4.75 -10.68 -6.33
N ALA A 302 6.03 -11.04 -6.26
CA ALA A 302 6.56 -11.98 -5.29
C ALA A 302 6.99 -11.34 -3.95
N SER A 303 6.90 -10.03 -3.82
CA SER A 303 7.30 -9.28 -2.63
C SER A 303 6.33 -9.54 -1.48
N ARG A 304 6.85 -9.73 -0.25
CA ARG A 304 6.06 -10.12 0.93
C ARG A 304 6.38 -9.32 2.18
N TRP A 305 7.48 -8.55 2.19
CA TRP A 305 7.95 -7.86 3.41
C TRP A 305 7.23 -6.55 3.69
N MET A 306 6.54 -5.95 2.71
CA MET A 306 5.73 -4.77 2.93
C MET A 306 4.44 -5.09 3.70
N ALA A 307 3.84 -4.08 4.31
CA ALA A 307 2.56 -4.18 5.03
C ALA A 307 1.38 -4.27 4.04
N SER A 308 1.37 -5.34 3.23
CA SER A 308 0.34 -5.63 2.23
C SER A 308 -0.78 -6.51 2.77
N GLY A 309 -1.99 -6.35 2.24
CA GLY A 309 -3.16 -7.15 2.57
C GLY A 309 -4.09 -7.32 1.38
N ILE A 310 -5.26 -7.90 1.64
CA ILE A 310 -6.23 -8.32 0.61
C ILE A 310 -7.56 -7.60 0.84
N ARG A 311 -8.07 -6.97 -0.21
CA ARG A 311 -9.47 -6.56 -0.32
C ARG A 311 -10.10 -7.27 -1.51
N LEU A 312 -11.16 -8.01 -1.26
CA LEU A 312 -11.85 -8.76 -2.30
C LEU A 312 -12.77 -7.86 -3.13
N ALA A 313 -12.92 -8.24 -4.38
CA ALA A 313 -13.95 -7.73 -5.28
C ALA A 313 -14.65 -8.88 -6.01
N GLN A 314 -15.81 -8.61 -6.53
CA GLN A 314 -16.58 -9.53 -7.35
C GLN A 314 -17.33 -8.76 -8.45
N GLN A 315 -17.86 -9.49 -9.41
CA GLN A 315 -18.80 -8.93 -10.38
C GLN A 315 -20.01 -8.38 -9.65
N GLY A 316 -20.44 -7.19 -9.99
CA GLY A 316 -21.67 -6.61 -9.46
C GLY A 316 -22.91 -7.21 -10.10
N SER A 317 -24.06 -6.95 -9.50
CA SER A 317 -25.35 -7.27 -10.10
C SER A 317 -25.53 -6.45 -11.39
N GLN A 318 -25.90 -7.10 -12.48
CA GLN A 318 -26.31 -6.34 -13.66
C GLN A 318 -27.60 -5.60 -13.34
N PRO A 319 -27.75 -4.34 -13.79
CA PRO A 319 -28.95 -3.55 -13.54
C PRO A 319 -30.20 -4.15 -14.23
#